data_5b2a8ef4dfc8bc95899d3f96ce815dfb
#
_entry.id   5b2a8ef4dfc8bc95899d3f96ce815dfb
#
_cell.length_a   1.000
_cell.length_b   1.000
_cell.length_c   1.000
_cell.angle_alpha   90.00
_cell.angle_beta   90.00
_cell.angle_gamma   90.00
#
_symmetry.space_group_name_H-M   'P 1'
#
loop_
_entity.id
_entity.type
_entity.pdbx_description
1 polymer ?
#
loop_
_entity_poly.entity_id
_entity_poly.type
_entity_poly.pdbx_seq_one_letter_code
_entity_poly.pdbx_strand_id
1 'polypeptide(L)'
;VKIFRGLILVMVITFGLGFYGETTQAAASTLQVGSKGGDVWDLQYRLKALGLFNQQLTGYYGTYTKNAVQSFQRNYGLQVDGKAGSQTWQALKKYSLNQSEMDIMAKVIYSEARGEPYVGQVAVGAVVMNRIQSAKFPDNIRDVVFQRGAFTAVDDGQFWLTPDKTSYLAAQDAVRGWDPTYNSLFYFNPKTATSAWIWTRPQNVTIGNHIFTD
;
A
#
# COMPACT_ATOMS: atom_id res chain seq x y z
N VAL A 1 -5.34 27.84 74.10
CA VAL A 1 -4.71 26.77 73.32
C VAL A 1 -5.74 26.31 72.30
N LYS A 2 -5.61 26.72 71.01
CA LYS A 2 -6.53 26.34 69.91
C LYS A 2 -5.95 25.11 69.22
N ILE A 3 -6.66 23.98 69.28
CA ILE A 3 -6.34 22.74 68.61
C ILE A 3 -6.91 22.79 67.23
N PHE A 4 -6.04 22.85 66.19
CA PHE A 4 -6.40 22.72 64.77
C PHE A 4 -6.53 21.22 64.43
N ARG A 5 -7.76 20.77 64.17
CA ARG A 5 -8.00 19.45 63.63
C ARG A 5 -7.80 19.52 62.08
N GLY A 6 -6.69 18.97 61.63
CA GLY A 6 -6.45 18.78 60.20
C GLY A 6 -7.34 17.68 59.64
N LEU A 7 -8.12 18.04 58.60
CA LEU A 7 -8.93 17.11 57.82
C LEU A 7 -8.02 16.44 56.76
N ILE A 8 -7.75 15.13 56.91
CA ILE A 8 -7.03 14.35 55.91
C ILE A 8 -8.04 13.98 54.83
N LEU A 9 -7.92 14.62 53.65
CA LEU A 9 -8.68 14.27 52.44
C LEU A 9 -8.03 13.04 51.81
N VAL A 10 -8.63 11.86 51.95
CA VAL A 10 -8.22 10.64 51.27
C VAL A 10 -8.72 10.71 49.83
N MET A 11 -7.81 10.96 48.88
CA MET A 11 -8.10 10.93 47.44
C MET A 11 -8.17 9.46 47.02
N VAL A 12 -9.35 8.92 46.79
CA VAL A 12 -9.55 7.60 46.21
C VAL A 12 -9.30 7.73 44.70
N ILE A 13 -8.10 7.28 44.24
CA ILE A 13 -7.81 7.16 42.83
C ILE A 13 -8.51 5.90 42.34
N THR A 14 -9.66 6.05 41.67
CA THR A 14 -10.28 4.97 40.94
C THR A 14 -9.50 4.73 39.65
N PHE A 15 -8.71 3.67 39.63
CA PHE A 15 -8.13 3.14 38.39
C PHE A 15 -9.28 2.61 37.52
N GLY A 16 -9.70 3.43 36.55
CA GLY A 16 -10.57 2.99 35.48
C GLY A 16 -9.81 1.97 34.62
N LEU A 17 -10.14 0.69 34.77
CA LEU A 17 -9.75 -0.33 33.80
C LEU A 17 -10.44 0.00 32.47
N GLY A 18 -9.75 0.75 31.61
CA GLY A 18 -10.14 0.91 30.22
C GLY A 18 -10.08 -0.47 29.56
N PHE A 19 -11.24 -1.05 29.30
CA PHE A 19 -11.35 -2.16 28.34
C PHE A 19 -10.94 -1.61 26.97
N TYR A 20 -9.69 -1.80 26.59
CA TYR A 20 -9.30 -1.73 25.18
C TYR A 20 -9.98 -2.93 24.51
N GLY A 21 -11.13 -2.70 23.90
CA GLY A 21 -11.73 -3.67 23.01
C GLY A 21 -10.73 -3.94 21.88
N GLU A 22 -10.06 -5.08 21.92
CA GLU A 22 -9.38 -5.61 20.76
C GLU A 22 -10.45 -5.72 19.67
N THR A 23 -10.40 -4.84 18.67
CA THR A 23 -11.12 -5.06 17.43
C THR A 23 -10.53 -6.31 16.80
N THR A 24 -11.10 -7.47 17.11
CA THR A 24 -10.82 -8.69 16.38
C THR A 24 -11.21 -8.43 14.92
N GLN A 25 -10.22 -8.07 14.12
CA GLN A 25 -10.39 -8.03 12.67
C GLN A 25 -10.83 -9.43 12.26
N ALA A 26 -12.08 -9.55 11.79
CA ALA A 26 -12.63 -10.84 11.38
C ALA A 26 -11.63 -11.51 10.43
N ALA A 27 -11.15 -12.69 10.80
CA ALA A 27 -10.21 -13.44 10.00
C ALA A 27 -10.81 -13.61 8.60
N ALA A 28 -10.11 -13.13 7.57
CA ALA A 28 -10.59 -13.26 6.19
C ALA A 28 -10.95 -14.73 5.93
N SER A 29 -12.18 -14.97 5.48
CA SER A 29 -12.65 -16.33 5.20
C SER A 29 -11.74 -16.96 4.15
N THR A 30 -11.30 -18.19 4.38
CA THR A 30 -10.48 -18.92 3.40
C THR A 30 -11.30 -19.16 2.13
N LEU A 31 -10.83 -18.64 1.00
CA LEU A 31 -11.44 -18.88 -0.30
C LEU A 31 -10.80 -20.10 -0.98
N GLN A 32 -11.65 -20.94 -1.56
CA GLN A 32 -11.25 -22.16 -2.26
C GLN A 32 -12.21 -22.47 -3.39
N VAL A 33 -11.97 -23.54 -4.14
CA VAL A 33 -12.86 -23.97 -5.22
C VAL A 33 -14.31 -24.08 -4.72
N GLY A 34 -15.23 -23.43 -5.41
CA GLY A 34 -16.64 -23.31 -5.06
C GLY A 34 -17.01 -22.01 -4.33
N SER A 35 -16.07 -21.28 -3.76
CA SER A 35 -16.34 -19.94 -3.17
C SER A 35 -16.85 -18.97 -4.23
N LYS A 36 -17.73 -18.02 -3.81
CA LYS A 36 -18.35 -17.01 -4.70
C LYS A 36 -18.45 -15.67 -3.97
N GLY A 37 -18.47 -14.59 -4.73
CA GLY A 37 -18.75 -13.24 -4.22
C GLY A 37 -17.64 -12.22 -4.45
N GLY A 38 -17.77 -11.08 -3.79
CA GLY A 38 -16.85 -9.94 -3.95
C GLY A 38 -15.40 -10.23 -3.57
N ASP A 39 -15.19 -11.03 -2.51
CA ASP A 39 -13.83 -11.40 -2.09
C ASP A 39 -13.12 -12.26 -3.14
N VAL A 40 -13.87 -13.15 -3.86
CA VAL A 40 -13.31 -13.90 -4.98
C VAL A 40 -12.99 -12.99 -6.15
N TRP A 41 -13.83 -11.99 -6.39
CA TRP A 41 -13.59 -11.00 -7.44
C TRP A 41 -12.34 -10.15 -7.12
N ASP A 42 -12.17 -9.69 -5.87
CA ASP A 42 -10.97 -8.97 -5.42
C ASP A 42 -9.71 -9.85 -5.55
N LEU A 43 -9.78 -11.11 -5.12
CA LEU A 43 -8.71 -12.08 -5.31
C LEU A 43 -8.30 -12.20 -6.79
N GLN A 44 -9.29 -12.39 -7.68
CA GLN A 44 -9.05 -12.48 -9.12
C GLN A 44 -8.45 -11.20 -9.69
N TYR A 45 -8.93 -10.04 -9.24
CA TYR A 45 -8.41 -8.73 -9.66
C TYR A 45 -6.92 -8.59 -9.29
N ARG A 46 -6.56 -8.87 -8.03
CA ARG A 46 -5.17 -8.80 -7.55
C ARG A 46 -4.26 -9.76 -8.33
N LEU A 47 -4.69 -11.00 -8.53
CA LEU A 47 -3.96 -11.98 -9.32
C LEU A 47 -3.80 -11.56 -10.78
N LYS A 48 -4.81 -10.89 -11.35
CA LYS A 48 -4.75 -10.33 -12.70
C LYS A 48 -3.79 -9.15 -12.79
N ALA A 49 -3.79 -8.25 -11.80
CA ALA A 49 -2.84 -7.14 -11.71
C ALA A 49 -1.39 -7.65 -11.71
N LEU A 50 -1.12 -8.77 -11.02
CA LEU A 50 0.17 -9.45 -11.00
C LEU A 50 0.48 -10.27 -12.28
N GLY A 51 -0.44 -10.32 -13.24
CA GLY A 51 -0.27 -11.12 -14.46
C GLY A 51 -0.46 -12.64 -14.28
N LEU A 52 -0.97 -13.07 -13.11
CA LEU A 52 -1.14 -14.50 -12.78
C LEU A 52 -2.54 -15.03 -13.13
N PHE A 53 -3.49 -14.18 -13.48
CA PHE A 53 -4.86 -14.54 -13.84
C PHE A 53 -5.29 -13.83 -15.13
N ASN A 54 -5.43 -14.58 -16.23
CA ASN A 54 -5.70 -14.02 -17.57
C ASN A 54 -7.16 -14.24 -18.04
N GLN A 55 -8.05 -14.64 -17.10
CA GLN A 55 -9.45 -14.87 -17.40
C GLN A 55 -10.31 -13.66 -17.06
N GLN A 56 -11.59 -13.73 -17.44
CA GLN A 56 -12.58 -12.76 -17.00
C GLN A 56 -12.81 -12.86 -15.48
N LEU A 57 -12.98 -11.72 -14.82
CA LEU A 57 -13.30 -11.65 -13.39
C LEU A 57 -14.77 -12.03 -13.19
N THR A 58 -15.02 -13.18 -12.59
CA THR A 58 -16.37 -13.76 -12.45
C THR A 58 -16.90 -13.73 -11.04
N GLY A 59 -16.01 -13.54 -10.04
CA GLY A 59 -16.37 -13.73 -8.64
C GLY A 59 -16.66 -15.18 -8.28
N TYR A 60 -16.30 -16.15 -9.14
CA TYR A 60 -16.39 -17.59 -8.87
C TYR A 60 -15.01 -18.22 -8.79
N TYR A 61 -14.70 -18.89 -7.68
CA TYR A 61 -13.44 -19.59 -7.47
C TYR A 61 -13.45 -20.95 -8.17
N GLY A 62 -13.11 -20.98 -9.43
CA GLY A 62 -12.97 -22.18 -10.24
C GLY A 62 -11.50 -22.66 -10.33
N THR A 63 -11.25 -23.60 -11.23
CA THR A 63 -9.93 -24.19 -11.46
C THR A 63 -8.89 -23.14 -11.88
N TYR A 64 -9.26 -22.17 -12.73
CA TYR A 64 -8.35 -21.09 -13.14
C TYR A 64 -7.91 -20.20 -11.96
N THR A 65 -8.84 -19.88 -11.06
CA THR A 65 -8.52 -19.12 -9.84
C THR A 65 -7.60 -19.93 -8.92
N LYS A 66 -7.89 -21.22 -8.72
CA LYS A 66 -7.01 -22.12 -7.96
C LYS A 66 -5.58 -22.15 -8.52
N ASN A 67 -5.43 -22.33 -9.85
CA ASN A 67 -4.12 -22.39 -10.49
C ASN A 67 -3.35 -21.07 -10.34
N ALA A 68 -4.05 -19.92 -10.45
CA ALA A 68 -3.47 -18.60 -10.25
C ALA A 68 -3.01 -18.41 -8.79
N VAL A 69 -3.81 -18.83 -7.81
CA VAL A 69 -3.42 -18.82 -6.39
C VAL A 69 -2.21 -19.71 -6.14
N GLN A 70 -2.16 -20.91 -6.70
CA GLN A 70 -0.99 -21.79 -6.59
C GLN A 70 0.27 -21.16 -7.20
N SER A 71 0.15 -20.50 -8.35
CA SER A 71 1.26 -19.77 -8.96
C SER A 71 1.72 -18.61 -8.06
N PHE A 72 0.80 -17.84 -7.51
CA PHE A 72 1.12 -16.80 -6.53
C PHE A 72 1.85 -17.38 -5.32
N GLN A 73 1.28 -18.41 -4.69
CA GLN A 73 1.87 -19.07 -3.53
C GLN A 73 3.30 -19.55 -3.79
N ARG A 74 3.55 -20.14 -4.97
CA ARG A 74 4.88 -20.60 -5.38
C ARG A 74 5.84 -19.43 -5.55
N ASN A 75 5.41 -18.35 -6.22
CA ASN A 75 6.26 -17.20 -6.50
C ASN A 75 6.66 -16.44 -5.24
N TYR A 76 5.82 -16.48 -4.20
CA TYR A 76 6.04 -15.78 -2.95
C TYR A 76 6.41 -16.69 -1.77
N GLY A 77 6.81 -17.94 -2.03
CA GLY A 77 7.33 -18.85 -1.01
C GLY A 77 6.30 -19.30 0.03
N LEU A 78 5.00 -19.33 -0.34
CA LEU A 78 3.92 -19.77 0.52
C LEU A 78 3.62 -21.26 0.35
N GLN A 79 2.85 -21.86 1.28
CA GLN A 79 2.32 -23.22 1.08
C GLN A 79 1.41 -23.25 -0.16
N VAL A 80 1.73 -24.15 -1.12
CA VAL A 80 1.06 -24.26 -2.41
C VAL A 80 -0.16 -25.18 -2.31
N ASP A 81 -1.20 -24.75 -1.62
CA ASP A 81 -2.44 -25.53 -1.44
C ASP A 81 -3.59 -25.10 -2.37
N GLY A 82 -3.42 -23.94 -3.03
CA GLY A 82 -4.43 -23.36 -3.91
C GLY A 82 -5.65 -22.84 -3.15
N LYS A 83 -5.49 -22.45 -1.89
CA LYS A 83 -6.49 -21.78 -1.06
C LYS A 83 -6.02 -20.38 -0.70
N ALA A 84 -6.90 -19.40 -0.75
CA ALA A 84 -6.59 -18.05 -0.29
C ALA A 84 -6.99 -17.90 1.19
N GLY A 85 -6.14 -18.42 2.09
CA GLY A 85 -6.23 -18.24 3.53
C GLY A 85 -5.51 -16.96 4.00
N SER A 86 -5.42 -16.77 5.32
CA SER A 86 -4.86 -15.55 5.92
C SER A 86 -3.45 -15.20 5.43
N GLN A 87 -2.54 -16.17 5.34
CA GLN A 87 -1.17 -15.95 4.86
C GLN A 87 -1.15 -15.53 3.38
N THR A 88 -1.97 -16.18 2.54
CA THR A 88 -2.08 -15.82 1.13
C THR A 88 -2.64 -14.40 0.96
N TRP A 89 -3.67 -14.03 1.74
CA TRP A 89 -4.24 -12.69 1.73
C TRP A 89 -3.26 -11.63 2.23
N GLN A 90 -2.50 -11.91 3.28
CA GLN A 90 -1.48 -10.99 3.79
C GLN A 90 -0.42 -10.72 2.71
N ALA A 91 0.07 -11.75 2.04
CA ALA A 91 1.02 -11.59 0.95
C ALA A 91 0.40 -10.86 -0.24
N LEU A 92 -0.84 -11.20 -0.66
CA LEU A 92 -1.53 -10.51 -1.75
C LEU A 92 -1.68 -9.00 -1.47
N LYS A 93 -2.08 -8.61 -0.28
CA LYS A 93 -2.21 -7.19 0.09
C LYS A 93 -0.87 -6.46 0.08
N LYS A 94 0.22 -7.16 0.41
CA LYS A 94 1.58 -6.59 0.40
C LYS A 94 2.13 -6.40 -1.02
N TYR A 95 1.82 -7.31 -1.94
CA TYR A 95 2.44 -7.35 -3.27
C TYR A 95 1.49 -6.98 -4.41
N SER A 96 0.23 -6.70 -4.13
CA SER A 96 -0.75 -6.30 -5.15
C SER A 96 -1.73 -5.28 -4.62
N LEU A 97 -2.40 -4.60 -5.54
CA LEU A 97 -3.46 -3.64 -5.26
C LEU A 97 -4.80 -4.16 -5.79
N ASN A 98 -5.90 -3.86 -5.08
CA ASN A 98 -7.24 -4.04 -5.61
C ASN A 98 -7.62 -2.90 -6.57
N GLN A 99 -8.83 -2.92 -7.13
CA GLN A 99 -9.25 -1.92 -8.12
C GLN A 99 -9.23 -0.49 -7.56
N SER A 100 -9.74 -0.26 -6.36
CA SER A 100 -9.76 1.08 -5.75
C SER A 100 -8.37 1.55 -5.32
N GLU A 101 -7.53 0.64 -4.87
CA GLU A 101 -6.13 0.90 -4.54
C GLU A 101 -5.31 1.23 -5.81
N MET A 102 -5.60 0.55 -6.92
CA MET A 102 -4.99 0.86 -8.22
C MET A 102 -5.38 2.26 -8.71
N ASP A 103 -6.61 2.69 -8.45
CA ASP A 103 -7.06 4.04 -8.75
C ASP A 103 -6.30 5.10 -7.93
N ILE A 104 -6.07 4.84 -6.63
CA ILE A 104 -5.20 5.69 -5.78
C ILE A 104 -3.78 5.76 -6.36
N MET A 105 -3.19 4.63 -6.75
CA MET A 105 -1.86 4.58 -7.36
C MET A 105 -1.79 5.43 -8.63
N ALA A 106 -2.75 5.26 -9.54
CA ALA A 106 -2.79 6.02 -10.79
C ALA A 106 -2.93 7.53 -10.54
N LYS A 107 -3.72 7.94 -9.54
CA LYS A 107 -3.86 9.35 -9.13
C LYS A 107 -2.55 9.93 -8.60
N VAL A 108 -1.83 9.22 -7.76
CA VAL A 108 -0.50 9.66 -7.30
C VAL A 108 0.45 9.82 -8.47
N ILE A 109 0.57 8.82 -9.33
CA ILE A 109 1.46 8.87 -10.50
C ILE A 109 1.09 10.05 -11.41
N TYR A 110 -0.19 10.23 -11.69
CA TYR A 110 -0.66 11.33 -12.54
C TYR A 110 -0.33 12.69 -11.92
N SER A 111 -0.62 12.87 -10.65
CA SER A 111 -0.44 14.16 -9.97
C SER A 111 1.03 14.51 -9.76
N GLU A 112 1.89 13.54 -9.49
CA GLU A 112 3.32 13.75 -9.20
C GLU A 112 4.22 13.67 -10.44
N ALA A 113 3.80 12.92 -11.47
CA ALA A 113 4.71 12.55 -12.57
C ALA A 113 4.11 12.64 -13.97
N ARG A 114 2.92 13.28 -14.19
CA ARG A 114 2.32 13.37 -15.54
C ARG A 114 3.19 14.05 -16.59
N GLY A 115 4.14 14.89 -16.17
CA GLY A 115 5.12 15.54 -17.04
C GLY A 115 6.42 14.78 -17.23
N GLU A 116 6.59 13.65 -16.53
CA GLU A 116 7.79 12.83 -16.60
C GLU A 116 7.74 11.82 -17.75
N PRO A 117 8.89 11.35 -18.25
CA PRO A 117 8.94 10.18 -19.12
C PRO A 117 8.23 8.98 -18.48
N TYR A 118 7.76 8.04 -19.30
CA TYR A 118 7.02 6.87 -18.80
C TYR A 118 7.75 6.12 -17.66
N VAL A 119 9.07 5.91 -17.82
CA VAL A 119 9.89 5.30 -16.78
C VAL A 119 9.89 6.10 -15.47
N GLY A 120 9.78 7.44 -15.53
CA GLY A 120 9.65 8.30 -14.35
C GLY A 120 8.30 8.15 -13.67
N GLN A 121 7.22 7.94 -14.45
CA GLN A 121 5.91 7.63 -13.91
C GLN A 121 5.90 6.27 -13.20
N VAL A 122 6.50 5.24 -13.81
CA VAL A 122 6.69 3.92 -13.17
C VAL A 122 7.52 4.06 -11.89
N ALA A 123 8.58 4.87 -11.91
CA ALA A 123 9.45 5.10 -10.76
C ALA A 123 8.70 5.67 -9.54
N VAL A 124 7.78 6.63 -9.75
CA VAL A 124 6.93 7.14 -8.65
C VAL A 124 6.04 6.02 -8.10
N GLY A 125 5.43 5.21 -8.97
CA GLY A 125 4.64 4.04 -8.55
C GLY A 125 5.48 3.01 -7.78
N ALA A 126 6.70 2.75 -8.22
CA ALA A 126 7.64 1.85 -7.55
C ALA A 126 7.98 2.31 -6.13
N VAL A 127 8.24 3.62 -5.92
CA VAL A 127 8.45 4.17 -4.58
C VAL A 127 7.25 3.92 -3.66
N VAL A 128 6.02 4.06 -4.15
CA VAL A 128 4.82 3.74 -3.36
C VAL A 128 4.79 2.26 -2.97
N MET A 129 5.06 1.35 -3.92
CA MET A 129 5.12 -0.09 -3.64
C MET A 129 6.25 -0.44 -2.67
N ASN A 130 7.42 0.17 -2.81
CA ASN A 130 8.56 -0.01 -1.91
C ASN A 130 8.22 0.42 -0.48
N ARG A 131 7.49 1.53 -0.32
CA ARG A 131 7.00 1.98 0.99
C ARG A 131 6.04 0.96 1.61
N ILE A 132 5.04 0.48 0.88
CA ILE A 132 4.09 -0.55 1.36
C ILE A 132 4.83 -1.83 1.80
N GLN A 133 5.91 -2.18 1.12
CA GLN A 133 6.70 -3.39 1.44
C GLN A 133 7.71 -3.19 2.56
N SER A 134 8.04 -1.93 2.90
CA SER A 134 9.02 -1.58 3.93
C SER A 134 8.39 -1.53 5.31
N ALA A 135 9.07 -2.10 6.31
CA ALA A 135 8.66 -1.98 7.71
C ALA A 135 8.74 -0.53 8.29
N LYS A 136 9.30 0.42 7.52
CA LYS A 136 9.40 1.83 7.92
C LYS A 136 8.14 2.64 7.62
N PHE A 137 7.19 2.09 6.85
CA PHE A 137 5.98 2.75 6.37
C PHE A 137 4.74 1.91 6.66
N PRO A 138 3.53 2.48 6.55
CA PRO A 138 2.29 1.72 6.58
C PRO A 138 2.26 0.62 5.50
N ASP A 139 1.57 -0.47 5.78
CA ASP A 139 1.49 -1.66 4.93
C ASP A 139 0.36 -1.61 3.87
N ASN A 140 -0.22 -0.44 3.66
CA ASN A 140 -1.27 -0.22 2.67
C ASN A 140 -1.12 1.12 1.95
N ILE A 141 -1.61 1.18 0.71
CA ILE A 141 -1.43 2.36 -0.14
C ILE A 141 -2.13 3.60 0.41
N ARG A 142 -3.30 3.44 1.04
CA ARG A 142 -4.06 4.57 1.53
C ARG A 142 -3.27 5.34 2.58
N ASP A 143 -2.74 4.65 3.57
CA ASP A 143 -1.99 5.26 4.66
C ASP A 143 -0.62 5.78 4.20
N VAL A 144 0.02 5.12 3.23
CA VAL A 144 1.25 5.62 2.59
C VAL A 144 0.99 6.92 1.84
N VAL A 145 -0.08 7.00 1.04
CA VAL A 145 -0.34 8.15 0.18
C VAL A 145 -0.86 9.35 0.96
N PHE A 146 -1.75 9.11 1.92
CA PHE A 146 -2.36 10.18 2.72
C PHE A 146 -1.58 10.52 3.99
N GLN A 147 -0.40 9.95 4.19
CA GLN A 147 0.50 10.38 5.25
C GLN A 147 0.88 11.85 5.04
N ARG A 148 0.76 12.66 6.08
CA ARG A 148 1.02 14.11 6.00
C ARG A 148 2.39 14.40 5.39
N GLY A 149 2.41 15.19 4.33
CA GLY A 149 3.63 15.60 3.63
C GLY A 149 4.32 14.50 2.82
N ALA A 150 3.66 13.35 2.60
CA ALA A 150 4.24 12.25 1.81
C ALA A 150 4.25 12.54 0.31
N PHE A 151 3.21 13.23 -0.18
CA PHE A 151 3.05 13.63 -1.58
C PHE A 151 2.46 15.03 -1.66
N THR A 152 3.15 15.92 -2.37
CA THR A 152 2.74 17.34 -2.50
C THR A 152 1.36 17.49 -3.11
N ALA A 153 1.05 16.63 -4.08
CA ALA A 153 -0.20 16.64 -4.82
C ALA A 153 -1.44 16.34 -3.95
N VAL A 154 -1.28 15.67 -2.82
CA VAL A 154 -2.36 15.47 -1.85
C VAL A 154 -2.68 16.77 -1.12
N ASP A 155 -1.65 17.51 -0.73
CA ASP A 155 -1.78 18.75 0.03
C ASP A 155 -2.31 19.92 -0.82
N ASP A 156 -1.95 19.98 -2.12
CA ASP A 156 -2.37 21.05 -3.04
C ASP A 156 -3.63 20.71 -3.87
N GLY A 157 -4.20 19.52 -3.68
CA GLY A 157 -5.44 19.10 -4.31
C GLY A 157 -5.29 18.50 -5.71
N GLN A 158 -4.10 18.43 -6.31
CA GLN A 158 -3.88 17.83 -7.62
C GLN A 158 -4.16 16.33 -7.65
N PHE A 159 -4.08 15.66 -6.50
CA PHE A 159 -4.45 14.24 -6.35
C PHE A 159 -5.87 13.92 -6.85
N TRP A 160 -6.79 14.89 -6.82
CA TRP A 160 -8.19 14.69 -7.22
C TRP A 160 -8.43 14.82 -8.73
N LEU A 161 -7.40 15.12 -9.51
CA LEU A 161 -7.50 15.12 -10.96
C LEU A 161 -7.74 13.69 -11.50
N THR A 162 -8.38 13.59 -12.65
CA THR A 162 -8.63 12.31 -13.33
C THR A 162 -7.33 11.79 -13.97
N PRO A 163 -6.83 10.61 -13.58
CA PRO A 163 -5.64 10.02 -14.20
C PRO A 163 -5.86 9.67 -15.66
N ASP A 164 -4.82 9.74 -16.45
CA ASP A 164 -4.82 9.28 -17.84
C ASP A 164 -4.50 7.78 -17.95
N LYS A 165 -4.63 7.25 -19.17
CA LYS A 165 -4.32 5.84 -19.46
C LYS A 165 -2.86 5.49 -19.14
N THR A 166 -1.94 6.42 -19.37
CA THR A 166 -0.50 6.21 -19.16
C THR A 166 -0.20 5.99 -17.69
N SER A 167 -0.82 6.77 -16.81
CA SER A 167 -0.68 6.62 -15.35
C SER A 167 -1.21 5.28 -14.84
N TYR A 168 -2.31 4.77 -15.40
CA TYR A 168 -2.79 3.41 -15.07
C TYR A 168 -1.84 2.31 -15.57
N LEU A 169 -1.25 2.46 -16.75
CA LEU A 169 -0.25 1.51 -17.24
C LEU A 169 1.01 1.52 -16.37
N ALA A 170 1.50 2.70 -15.99
CA ALA A 170 2.63 2.84 -15.09
C ALA A 170 2.34 2.24 -13.70
N ALA A 171 1.13 2.45 -13.15
CA ALA A 171 0.68 1.80 -11.92
C ALA A 171 0.72 0.28 -12.03
N GLN A 172 0.24 -0.28 -13.15
CA GLN A 172 0.24 -1.71 -13.38
C GLN A 172 1.66 -2.29 -13.46
N ASP A 173 2.57 -1.60 -14.15
CA ASP A 173 3.95 -2.04 -14.29
C ASP A 173 4.71 -1.99 -12.95
N ALA A 174 4.50 -0.93 -12.15
CA ALA A 174 5.05 -0.84 -10.81
C ALA A 174 4.55 -1.97 -9.89
N VAL A 175 3.24 -2.28 -9.91
CA VAL A 175 2.64 -3.38 -9.14
C VAL A 175 3.17 -4.73 -9.60
N ARG A 176 3.51 -4.91 -10.87
CA ARG A 176 4.15 -6.12 -11.41
C ARG A 176 5.62 -6.26 -11.04
N GLY A 177 6.18 -5.28 -10.35
CA GLY A 177 7.55 -5.30 -9.84
C GLY A 177 8.58 -4.62 -10.74
N TRP A 178 8.15 -3.83 -11.76
CA TRP A 178 9.11 -2.99 -12.46
C TRP A 178 9.48 -1.81 -11.57
N ASP A 179 10.65 -1.90 -10.96
CA ASP A 179 11.23 -0.86 -10.11
C ASP A 179 12.54 -0.33 -10.71
N PRO A 180 12.49 0.79 -11.45
CA PRO A 180 13.67 1.44 -11.98
C PRO A 180 14.44 2.27 -10.93
N THR A 181 13.99 2.29 -9.66
CA THR A 181 14.54 3.15 -8.59
C THR A 181 15.52 2.43 -7.67
N TYR A 182 15.73 1.13 -7.86
CA TYR A 182 16.58 0.29 -7.00
C TYR A 182 16.12 0.26 -5.53
N ASN A 183 14.82 0.07 -5.32
CA ASN A 183 14.14 0.04 -4.02
C ASN A 183 14.14 1.37 -3.26
N SER A 184 14.27 2.51 -3.94
CA SER A 184 14.21 3.84 -3.31
C SER A 184 12.89 4.05 -2.57
N LEU A 185 12.98 4.72 -1.43
CA LEU A 185 11.84 5.06 -0.56
C LEU A 185 11.41 6.53 -0.69
N PHE A 186 12.25 7.36 -1.28
CA PHE A 186 12.02 8.79 -1.47
C PHE A 186 12.42 9.23 -2.89
N TYR A 187 11.88 10.36 -3.30
CA TYR A 187 12.33 11.10 -4.47
C TYR A 187 12.13 12.59 -4.27
N PHE A 188 12.85 13.40 -5.02
CA PHE A 188 12.69 14.83 -5.01
C PHE A 188 13.13 15.44 -6.35
N ASN A 189 12.56 16.60 -6.67
CA ASN A 189 13.05 17.40 -7.78
C ASN A 189 14.15 18.36 -7.27
N PRO A 190 15.39 18.26 -7.75
CA PRO A 190 16.50 19.07 -7.25
C PRO A 190 16.34 20.57 -7.54
N LYS A 191 15.46 20.96 -8.48
CA LYS A 191 15.21 22.38 -8.80
C LYS A 191 14.25 23.03 -7.80
N THR A 192 13.44 22.25 -7.09
CA THR A 192 12.38 22.75 -6.20
C THR A 192 12.51 22.29 -4.76
N ALA A 193 13.36 21.31 -4.48
CA ALA A 193 13.53 20.74 -3.14
C ALA A 193 14.15 21.75 -2.17
N THR A 194 13.43 22.05 -1.10
CA THR A 194 13.85 22.97 -0.03
C THR A 194 14.33 22.25 1.24
N SER A 195 14.04 20.96 1.37
CA SER A 195 14.43 20.16 2.54
C SER A 195 15.92 19.81 2.50
N ALA A 196 16.70 20.34 3.44
CA ALA A 196 18.12 19.98 3.57
C ALA A 196 18.31 18.49 3.88
N TRP A 197 17.36 17.86 4.57
CA TRP A 197 17.41 16.45 4.92
C TRP A 197 17.45 15.53 3.69
N ILE A 198 16.63 15.80 2.65
CA ILE A 198 16.56 14.92 1.48
C ILE A 198 17.90 14.89 0.71
N TRP A 199 18.65 15.98 0.75
CA TRP A 199 19.96 16.07 0.11
C TRP A 199 21.06 15.25 0.81
N THR A 200 20.85 14.88 2.08
CA THR A 200 21.78 14.03 2.85
C THR A 200 21.57 12.54 2.61
N ARG A 201 20.48 12.16 1.87
CA ARG A 201 20.16 10.75 1.64
C ARG A 201 21.02 10.16 0.52
N PRO A 202 21.36 8.84 0.60
CA PRO A 202 22.00 8.16 -0.51
C PRO A 202 21.15 8.26 -1.78
N GLN A 203 21.74 8.78 -2.86
CA GLN A 203 21.07 8.95 -4.15
C GLN A 203 21.32 7.74 -5.03
N ASN A 204 20.25 7.02 -5.42
CA ASN A 204 20.35 5.77 -6.16
C ASN A 204 20.36 6.00 -7.68
N VAL A 205 19.45 6.87 -8.17
CA VAL A 205 19.31 7.12 -9.61
C VAL A 205 18.59 8.46 -9.86
N THR A 206 18.86 9.06 -11.01
CA THR A 206 18.11 10.19 -11.55
C THR A 206 17.30 9.73 -12.74
N ILE A 207 15.97 9.97 -12.71
CA ILE A 207 15.04 9.63 -13.80
C ILE A 207 14.19 10.87 -14.06
N GLY A 208 14.25 11.40 -15.29
CA GLY A 208 13.57 12.64 -15.64
C GLY A 208 14.04 13.81 -14.78
N ASN A 209 13.12 14.51 -14.14
CA ASN A 209 13.43 15.63 -13.23
C ASN A 209 13.59 15.19 -11.77
N HIS A 210 13.52 13.91 -11.45
CA HIS A 210 13.56 13.41 -10.08
C HIS A 210 14.85 12.64 -9.76
N ILE A 211 15.37 12.85 -8.56
CA ILE A 211 16.42 12.04 -7.94
C ILE A 211 15.73 11.10 -6.94
N PHE A 212 16.00 9.79 -7.07
CA PHE A 212 15.45 8.73 -6.21
C PHE A 212 16.49 8.33 -5.16
N THR A 213 16.05 8.12 -3.90
CA THR A 213 16.93 7.96 -2.73
C THR A 213 16.31 7.05 -1.67
N ASP A 214 17.15 6.58 -0.72
CA ASP A 214 16.76 5.75 0.44
C ASP A 214 16.42 6.57 1.69
#